data_fafcbe6780420b7c0078544cd42b255b
#
_entry.id   fafcbe6780420b7c0078544cd42b255b
#
_cell.length_a   1.000
_cell.length_b   1.000
_cell.length_c   1.000
_cell.angle_alpha   90.00
_cell.angle_beta   90.00
_cell.angle_gamma   90.00
#
_symmetry.space_group_name_H-M   'P 1'
#
loop_
_entity.id
_entity.type
_entity.pdbx_description
1 polymer ?
#
loop_
_entity_poly.entity_id
_entity_poly.type
_entity_poly.pdbx_seq_one_letter_code
_entity_poly.pdbx_strand_id
1 'polypeptide(L)'
;FENADSMEKGKIMVDGTIFDYNGSRLDLAGRDIYYYAEKDEDIIAAITPKNKSEQIVTLSPDDVASFKNGVLTYYEGESEKHITVSSSADTVYNGRPAYLSASDYTDFKGNIKLVLNGSRCNTVIVEDPETFAVKKSIGAKDLFFDMYESGKSFSSKNKEITFTDEYGDTVEIEELGEYDIVSVLRFNGRQDY
;
A
#
# COMPACT_ATOMS: atom_id res chain seq x y z
N PHE A 1 -7.54 -1.59 11.07
CA PHE A 1 -6.19 -1.01 10.83
C PHE A 1 -6.11 0.35 11.51
N GLU A 2 -5.60 0.41 12.73
CA GLU A 2 -5.26 1.68 13.36
C GLU A 2 -3.86 2.08 12.90
N ASN A 3 -3.74 3.29 12.34
CA ASN A 3 -2.52 4.05 12.05
C ASN A 3 -1.24 3.25 11.73
N ALA A 4 -1.05 2.89 10.49
CA ALA A 4 0.24 2.35 10.00
C ALA A 4 1.42 3.32 10.27
N ASP A 5 1.17 4.61 10.41
CA ASP A 5 2.18 5.64 10.72
C ASP A 5 2.76 5.55 12.13
N SER A 6 2.17 4.77 13.03
CA SER A 6 2.65 4.60 14.40
C SER A 6 3.25 3.21 14.67
N MET A 7 3.28 2.34 13.67
CA MET A 7 3.87 1.02 13.86
C MET A 7 5.39 1.08 13.68
N GLU A 8 6.10 0.71 14.72
CA GLU A 8 7.54 0.53 14.68
C GLU A 8 7.94 -0.58 13.70
N LYS A 9 9.15 -0.51 13.15
CA LYS A 9 9.72 -1.56 12.31
C LYS A 9 9.74 -2.89 13.08
N GLY A 10 9.30 -3.96 12.43
CA GLY A 10 9.21 -5.28 13.07
C GLY A 10 7.92 -5.52 13.86
N LYS A 11 6.92 -4.67 13.71
CA LYS A 11 5.60 -4.84 14.30
C LYS A 11 4.55 -5.19 13.23
N ILE A 12 3.54 -5.93 13.63
CA ILE A 12 2.35 -6.20 12.82
C ILE A 12 1.10 -6.05 13.71
N MET A 13 0.04 -5.48 13.16
CA MET A 13 -1.25 -5.42 13.85
C MET A 13 -2.18 -6.50 13.31
N VAL A 14 -2.75 -7.29 14.22
CA VAL A 14 -3.77 -8.30 13.91
C VAL A 14 -4.95 -8.08 14.87
N ASP A 15 -6.13 -7.83 14.32
CA ASP A 15 -7.36 -7.57 15.11
C ASP A 15 -7.18 -6.52 16.21
N GLY A 16 -6.48 -5.41 15.90
CA GLY A 16 -6.22 -4.32 16.84
C GLY A 16 -5.11 -4.58 17.88
N THR A 17 -4.50 -5.76 17.87
CA THR A 17 -3.37 -6.10 18.76
C THR A 17 -2.06 -6.01 18.00
N ILE A 18 -1.07 -5.33 18.57
CA ILE A 18 0.27 -5.17 18.00
C ILE A 18 1.16 -6.30 18.50
N PHE A 19 1.83 -6.95 17.55
CA PHE A 19 2.77 -8.04 17.80
C PHE A 19 4.13 -7.73 17.22
N ASP A 20 5.17 -8.30 17.80
CA ASP A 20 6.49 -8.39 17.17
C ASP A 20 6.46 -9.45 16.05
N TYR A 21 6.94 -9.08 14.87
CA TYR A 21 6.99 -9.98 13.73
C TYR A 21 8.22 -9.70 12.87
N ASN A 22 9.12 -10.67 12.82
CA ASN A 22 10.32 -10.57 11.99
C ASN A 22 10.03 -11.10 10.58
N GLY A 23 9.33 -10.32 9.78
CA GLY A 23 9.00 -10.66 8.39
C GLY A 23 8.13 -9.59 7.74
N SER A 24 7.91 -9.73 6.43
CA SER A 24 6.96 -8.89 5.68
C SER A 24 5.91 -9.80 5.05
N ARG A 25 4.66 -9.58 5.39
CA ARG A 25 3.51 -10.32 4.86
C ARG A 25 2.43 -9.35 4.37
N LEU A 26 2.86 -8.31 3.64
CA LEU A 26 1.96 -7.35 3.00
C LEU A 26 1.00 -8.03 2.00
N ASP A 27 1.38 -9.21 1.50
CA ASP A 27 0.53 -10.08 0.69
C ASP A 27 -0.74 -10.57 1.42
N LEU A 28 -0.74 -10.47 2.75
CA LEU A 28 -1.87 -10.88 3.59
C LEU A 28 -2.75 -9.72 4.06
N ALA A 29 -2.42 -8.48 3.70
CA ALA A 29 -3.24 -7.33 4.06
C ALA A 29 -4.68 -7.50 3.55
N GLY A 30 -5.65 -7.28 4.42
CA GLY A 30 -7.08 -7.45 4.13
C GLY A 30 -7.56 -8.92 4.06
N ARG A 31 -6.75 -9.89 4.44
CA ARG A 31 -7.13 -11.32 4.44
C ARG A 31 -7.39 -11.83 5.84
N ASP A 32 -8.31 -12.78 5.96
CA ASP A 32 -8.44 -13.61 7.15
C ASP A 32 -7.20 -14.51 7.29
N ILE A 33 -6.61 -14.52 8.49
CA ILE A 33 -5.40 -15.27 8.76
C ILE A 33 -5.55 -16.16 10.00
N TYR A 34 -4.74 -17.22 10.07
CA TYR A 34 -4.33 -17.84 11.30
C TYR A 34 -2.94 -17.36 11.65
N TYR A 35 -2.69 -17.06 12.92
CA TYR A 35 -1.37 -16.76 13.40
C TYR A 35 -1.03 -17.63 14.62
N TYR A 36 0.24 -17.87 14.82
CA TYR A 36 0.78 -18.60 15.96
C TYR A 36 1.65 -17.61 16.74
N ALA A 37 1.14 -17.16 17.88
CA ALA A 37 1.92 -16.34 18.81
C ALA A 37 2.68 -17.23 19.79
N GLU A 38 3.84 -16.79 20.24
CA GLU A 38 4.54 -17.40 21.36
C GLU A 38 3.74 -17.18 22.65
N LYS A 39 3.68 -18.21 23.48
CA LYS A 39 2.88 -18.14 24.70
C LYS A 39 3.49 -17.11 25.64
N ASP A 40 2.64 -16.21 26.12
CA ASP A 40 3.01 -15.13 27.05
C ASP A 40 3.95 -14.04 26.46
N GLU A 41 4.15 -14.02 25.14
CA GLU A 41 4.93 -13.00 24.43
C GLU A 41 4.08 -12.42 23.26
N ASP A 42 4.22 -11.12 23.02
CA ASP A 42 3.56 -10.45 21.88
C ASP A 42 4.37 -10.65 20.59
N ILE A 43 4.79 -11.90 20.34
CA ILE A 43 5.60 -12.28 19.17
C ILE A 43 4.81 -13.25 18.31
N ILE A 44 4.71 -12.94 17.01
CA ILE A 44 4.13 -13.87 16.03
C ILE A 44 5.25 -14.72 15.42
N ALA A 45 5.20 -16.03 15.67
CA ALA A 45 6.12 -17.01 15.12
C ALA A 45 5.77 -17.40 13.67
N ALA A 46 4.48 -17.44 13.31
CA ALA A 46 4.03 -17.80 11.96
C ALA A 46 2.66 -17.20 11.64
N ILE A 47 2.47 -16.86 10.36
CA ILE A 47 1.18 -16.39 9.81
C ILE A 47 0.84 -17.21 8.57
N THR A 48 -0.43 -17.64 8.44
CA THR A 48 -0.93 -18.35 7.26
C THR A 48 -2.34 -17.88 6.90
N PRO A 49 -2.69 -17.76 5.60
CA PRO A 49 -4.04 -17.44 5.19
C PRO A 49 -5.05 -18.47 5.70
N LYS A 50 -6.17 -18.00 6.23
CA LYS A 50 -7.26 -18.85 6.70
C LYS A 50 -8.01 -19.51 5.55
N ASN A 51 -8.21 -18.77 4.50
CA ASN A 51 -8.95 -19.22 3.34
C ASN A 51 -8.03 -19.31 2.11
N LYS A 52 -7.77 -20.55 1.68
CA LYS A 52 -6.96 -20.83 0.47
C LYS A 52 -7.71 -20.51 -0.83
N SER A 53 -9.03 -20.30 -0.78
CA SER A 53 -9.85 -19.96 -1.96
C SER A 53 -9.92 -18.44 -2.22
N GLU A 54 -9.35 -17.61 -1.36
CA GLU A 54 -9.23 -16.17 -1.64
C GLU A 54 -8.27 -15.95 -2.80
N GLN A 55 -8.75 -15.21 -3.78
CA GLN A 55 -7.98 -14.81 -4.93
C GLN A 55 -7.59 -13.34 -4.80
N ILE A 56 -6.34 -13.02 -5.09
CA ILE A 56 -5.88 -11.64 -5.21
C ILE A 56 -5.76 -11.33 -6.70
N VAL A 57 -6.42 -10.25 -7.12
CA VAL A 57 -6.27 -9.66 -8.45
C VAL A 57 -5.53 -8.36 -8.28
N THR A 58 -4.37 -8.22 -8.94
CA THR A 58 -3.59 -6.99 -8.96
C THR A 58 -3.69 -6.39 -10.35
N LEU A 59 -4.08 -5.12 -10.44
CA LEU A 59 -4.28 -4.40 -11.68
C LEU A 59 -3.39 -3.15 -11.70
N SER A 60 -2.81 -2.87 -12.85
CA SER A 60 -2.18 -1.59 -13.16
C SER A 60 -3.23 -0.58 -13.66
N PRO A 61 -2.91 0.72 -13.77
CA PRO A 61 -3.84 1.70 -14.33
C PRO A 61 -4.34 1.35 -15.73
N ASP A 62 -3.45 0.79 -16.56
CA ASP A 62 -3.76 0.44 -17.95
C ASP A 62 -4.73 -0.76 -18.07
N ASP A 63 -4.83 -1.57 -17.02
CA ASP A 63 -5.76 -2.71 -17.01
C ASP A 63 -7.19 -2.28 -16.70
N VAL A 64 -7.39 -1.12 -16.07
CA VAL A 64 -8.71 -0.69 -15.58
C VAL A 64 -9.46 0.12 -16.61
N ALA A 65 -10.65 -0.37 -17.00
CA ALA A 65 -11.51 0.32 -17.95
C ALA A 65 -12.50 1.29 -17.28
N SER A 66 -13.11 0.90 -16.17
CA SER A 66 -14.10 1.75 -15.47
C SER A 66 -14.49 1.20 -14.11
N PHE A 67 -15.00 2.10 -13.23
CA PHE A 67 -15.70 1.73 -12.02
C PHE A 67 -17.09 2.40 -12.00
N LYS A 68 -18.15 1.61 -12.04
CA LYS A 68 -19.54 2.11 -12.05
C LYS A 68 -20.47 1.21 -11.25
N ASN A 69 -21.31 1.81 -10.40
CA ASN A 69 -22.33 1.10 -9.62
C ASN A 69 -21.75 -0.08 -8.78
N GLY A 70 -20.54 0.10 -8.23
CA GLY A 70 -19.87 -0.93 -7.45
C GLY A 70 -19.28 -2.07 -8.29
N VAL A 71 -19.18 -1.91 -9.60
CA VAL A 71 -18.56 -2.89 -10.51
C VAL A 71 -17.31 -2.28 -11.11
N LEU A 72 -16.17 -2.93 -10.89
CA LEU A 72 -14.92 -2.66 -11.56
C LEU A 72 -14.85 -3.49 -12.85
N THR A 73 -14.65 -2.82 -13.97
CA THR A 73 -14.39 -3.42 -15.27
C THR A 73 -12.92 -3.28 -15.61
N TYR A 74 -12.28 -4.38 -15.97
CA TYR A 74 -10.86 -4.41 -16.32
C TYR A 74 -10.57 -5.41 -17.43
N TYR A 75 -9.36 -5.36 -17.99
CA TYR A 75 -8.90 -6.28 -19.01
C TYR A 75 -7.84 -7.24 -18.45
N GLU A 76 -7.97 -8.50 -18.81
CA GLU A 76 -6.96 -9.53 -18.62
C GLU A 76 -6.54 -10.01 -20.02
N GLY A 77 -5.46 -9.44 -20.53
CA GLY A 77 -5.13 -9.53 -21.96
C GLY A 77 -6.21 -8.87 -22.82
N GLU A 78 -6.81 -9.61 -23.74
CA GLU A 78 -7.91 -9.09 -24.60
C GLU A 78 -9.31 -9.33 -24.00
N SER A 79 -9.40 -9.97 -22.84
CA SER A 79 -10.67 -10.37 -22.24
C SER A 79 -11.16 -9.34 -21.22
N GLU A 80 -12.34 -8.78 -21.44
CA GLU A 80 -13.01 -7.92 -20.46
C GLU A 80 -13.53 -8.75 -19.28
N LYS A 81 -13.25 -8.29 -18.08
CA LYS A 81 -13.61 -8.89 -16.80
C LYS A 81 -14.35 -7.91 -15.92
N HIS A 82 -15.17 -8.43 -15.03
CA HIS A 82 -15.95 -7.64 -14.08
C HIS A 82 -15.82 -8.19 -12.67
N ILE A 83 -15.58 -7.31 -11.71
CA ILE A 83 -15.56 -7.63 -10.29
C ILE A 83 -16.56 -6.75 -9.57
N THR A 84 -17.46 -7.36 -8.81
CA THR A 84 -18.36 -6.62 -7.92
C THR A 84 -17.63 -6.33 -6.61
N VAL A 85 -17.42 -5.05 -6.29
CA VAL A 85 -16.91 -4.60 -5.00
C VAL A 85 -18.06 -4.54 -4.02
N SER A 86 -17.91 -5.18 -2.87
CA SER A 86 -18.92 -5.15 -1.80
C SER A 86 -19.10 -3.70 -1.31
N SER A 87 -20.34 -3.33 -1.00
CA SER A 87 -20.60 -2.02 -0.35
C SER A 87 -20.04 -1.94 1.09
N SER A 88 -19.69 -3.09 1.66
CA SER A 88 -19.00 -3.22 2.95
C SER A 88 -17.56 -3.70 2.78
N ALA A 89 -16.95 -3.47 1.61
CA ALA A 89 -15.55 -3.81 1.41
C ALA A 89 -14.66 -2.92 2.28
N ASP A 90 -13.67 -3.53 2.91
CA ASP A 90 -12.59 -2.79 3.54
C ASP A 90 -11.76 -2.11 2.46
N THR A 91 -11.48 -0.84 2.65
CA THR A 91 -10.73 -0.05 1.66
C THR A 91 -9.50 0.59 2.28
N VAL A 92 -8.38 0.46 1.60
CA VAL A 92 -7.07 0.97 2.00
C VAL A 92 -6.49 1.83 0.87
N TYR A 93 -5.99 3.00 1.21
CA TYR A 93 -5.30 3.89 0.27
C TYR A 93 -3.94 4.28 0.83
N ASN A 94 -2.89 3.97 0.06
CA ASN A 94 -1.50 4.23 0.46
C ASN A 94 -1.18 3.77 1.89
N GLY A 95 -1.60 2.52 2.21
CA GLY A 95 -1.30 1.88 3.48
C GLY A 95 -2.22 2.24 4.65
N ARG A 96 -3.24 3.10 4.46
CA ARG A 96 -4.19 3.48 5.51
C ARG A 96 -5.64 3.17 5.12
N PRO A 97 -6.49 2.81 6.08
CA PRO A 97 -7.93 2.74 5.87
C PRO A 97 -8.46 4.08 5.34
N ALA A 98 -9.26 4.05 4.31
CA ALA A 98 -9.84 5.26 3.72
C ALA A 98 -11.09 4.96 2.92
N TYR A 99 -12.03 5.92 2.85
CA TYR A 99 -13.11 5.86 1.88
C TYR A 99 -12.57 6.11 0.46
N LEU A 100 -12.90 5.21 -0.47
CA LEU A 100 -12.55 5.35 -1.87
C LEU A 100 -13.71 5.95 -2.66
N SER A 101 -13.41 6.99 -3.43
CA SER A 101 -14.29 7.53 -4.46
C SER A 101 -14.18 6.71 -5.75
N ALA A 102 -15.10 6.91 -6.70
CA ALA A 102 -15.04 6.19 -7.97
C ALA A 102 -13.73 6.46 -8.75
N SER A 103 -13.16 7.66 -8.64
CA SER A 103 -11.89 8.01 -9.28
C SER A 103 -10.70 7.25 -8.70
N ASP A 104 -10.75 6.86 -7.44
CA ASP A 104 -9.64 6.11 -6.83
C ASP A 104 -9.48 4.71 -7.41
N TYR A 105 -10.52 4.21 -8.08
CA TYR A 105 -10.47 2.94 -8.80
C TYR A 105 -9.94 3.06 -10.23
N THR A 106 -9.81 4.28 -10.77
CA THR A 106 -9.46 4.52 -12.18
C THR A 106 -8.27 5.45 -12.38
N ASP A 107 -7.99 6.33 -11.42
CA ASP A 107 -7.01 7.42 -11.58
C ASP A 107 -5.77 7.24 -10.67
N PHE A 108 -5.44 6.02 -10.29
CA PHE A 108 -4.23 5.69 -9.52
C PHE A 108 -3.01 5.51 -10.45
N LYS A 109 -1.80 5.59 -9.89
CA LYS A 109 -0.53 5.50 -10.65
C LYS A 109 0.24 4.22 -10.40
N GLY A 110 0.04 3.57 -9.27
CA GLY A 110 0.68 2.31 -8.92
C GLY A 110 -0.19 1.11 -9.23
N ASN A 111 -0.70 0.46 -8.19
CA ASN A 111 -1.50 -0.75 -8.32
C ASN A 111 -2.78 -0.66 -7.51
N ILE A 112 -3.82 -1.34 -7.99
CA ILE A 112 -4.99 -1.70 -7.19
C ILE A 112 -5.00 -3.21 -6.95
N LYS A 113 -5.07 -3.62 -5.70
CA LYS A 113 -5.19 -5.02 -5.30
C LYS A 113 -6.59 -5.29 -4.78
N LEU A 114 -7.22 -6.31 -5.31
CA LEU A 114 -8.57 -6.72 -4.99
C LEU A 114 -8.52 -8.10 -4.34
N VAL A 115 -8.96 -8.21 -3.10
CA VAL A 115 -9.06 -9.50 -2.40
C VAL A 115 -10.48 -10.03 -2.60
N LEU A 116 -10.59 -11.13 -3.34
CA LEU A 116 -11.85 -11.73 -3.73
C LEU A 116 -12.20 -12.91 -2.84
N ASN A 117 -13.48 -12.99 -2.47
CA ASN A 117 -14.09 -14.20 -1.95
C ASN A 117 -15.13 -14.67 -2.97
N GLY A 118 -14.78 -15.69 -3.75
CA GLY A 118 -15.54 -16.06 -4.94
C GLY A 118 -15.48 -14.95 -6.01
N SER A 119 -16.65 -14.46 -6.44
CA SER A 119 -16.77 -13.39 -7.46
C SER A 119 -16.90 -11.98 -6.87
N ARG A 120 -16.83 -11.84 -5.54
CA ARG A 120 -17.03 -10.55 -4.86
C ARG A 120 -15.74 -10.08 -4.20
N CYS A 121 -15.40 -8.82 -4.40
CA CYS A 121 -14.28 -8.16 -3.74
C CYS A 121 -14.73 -7.65 -2.36
N ASN A 122 -14.03 -8.09 -1.32
CA ASN A 122 -14.27 -7.70 0.07
C ASN A 122 -13.19 -6.77 0.63
N THR A 123 -12.04 -6.66 -0.04
CA THR A 123 -10.99 -5.70 0.34
C THR A 123 -10.39 -5.10 -0.92
N VAL A 124 -10.21 -3.79 -0.90
CA VAL A 124 -9.59 -3.01 -1.97
C VAL A 124 -8.39 -2.25 -1.41
N ILE A 125 -7.22 -2.45 -1.98
CA ILE A 125 -6.00 -1.75 -1.59
C ILE A 125 -5.51 -0.97 -2.80
N VAL A 126 -5.48 0.35 -2.70
CA VAL A 126 -4.96 1.26 -3.72
C VAL A 126 -3.58 1.75 -3.31
N GLU A 127 -2.61 1.52 -4.16
CA GLU A 127 -1.26 2.07 -4.07
C GLU A 127 -1.14 3.15 -5.17
N ASP A 128 -1.13 4.41 -4.76
CA ASP A 128 -1.03 5.57 -5.66
C ASP A 128 0.20 6.40 -5.30
N PRO A 129 1.39 5.99 -5.75
CA PRO A 129 2.64 6.65 -5.42
C PRO A 129 2.80 7.98 -6.14
N GLU A 130 3.41 8.94 -5.46
CA GLU A 130 4.03 10.10 -6.09
C GLU A 130 5.48 9.77 -6.44
N THR A 131 5.81 9.78 -7.73
CA THR A 131 7.15 9.45 -8.20
C THR A 131 7.98 10.71 -8.40
N PHE A 132 9.25 10.63 -8.01
CA PHE A 132 10.27 11.67 -8.17
C PHE A 132 11.46 11.10 -8.91
N ALA A 133 12.02 11.86 -9.85
CA ALA A 133 13.37 11.65 -10.32
C ALA A 133 14.28 12.62 -9.55
N VAL A 134 15.18 12.10 -8.74
CA VAL A 134 16.01 12.92 -7.86
C VAL A 134 16.97 13.78 -8.68
N LYS A 135 16.90 15.09 -8.49
CA LYS A 135 17.86 16.05 -9.02
C LYS A 135 19.06 16.23 -8.09
N LYS A 136 18.76 16.34 -6.80
CA LYS A 136 19.74 16.40 -5.72
C LYS A 136 19.04 16.15 -4.39
N SER A 137 19.76 15.60 -3.44
CA SER A 137 19.39 15.49 -2.04
C SER A 137 20.13 16.50 -1.17
N ILE A 138 19.56 16.85 -0.02
CA ILE A 138 20.18 17.68 1.02
C ILE A 138 19.89 16.98 2.35
N GLY A 139 20.74 16.06 2.76
CA GLY A 139 20.57 15.25 3.96
C GLY A 139 20.36 16.06 5.23
N ALA A 140 21.20 17.08 5.49
CA ALA A 140 21.02 17.96 6.66
C ALA A 140 19.64 18.64 6.76
N LYS A 141 18.78 18.53 5.74
CA LYS A 141 17.41 19.07 5.68
C LYS A 141 16.37 17.98 5.45
N ASP A 142 16.78 16.72 5.35
CA ASP A 142 15.90 15.59 5.00
C ASP A 142 15.04 15.92 3.77
N LEU A 143 15.68 16.36 2.69
CA LEU A 143 15.02 16.97 1.53
C LEU A 143 15.67 16.52 0.23
N PHE A 144 14.85 16.17 -0.75
CA PHE A 144 15.30 16.07 -2.14
C PHE A 144 14.37 16.82 -3.10
N PHE A 145 14.86 17.15 -4.28
CA PHE A 145 14.17 17.90 -5.32
C PHE A 145 13.95 17.03 -6.55
N ASP A 146 12.81 17.21 -7.19
CA ASP A 146 12.52 16.59 -8.48
C ASP A 146 13.33 17.23 -9.61
N MET A 147 13.75 16.41 -10.58
CA MET A 147 14.56 16.84 -11.70
C MET A 147 13.74 17.56 -12.78
N TYR A 148 12.55 17.08 -13.04
CA TYR A 148 11.74 17.51 -14.18
C TYR A 148 10.66 18.52 -13.80
N GLU A 149 10.16 18.46 -12.56
CA GLU A 149 9.13 19.37 -12.06
C GLU A 149 9.74 20.46 -11.17
N SER A 150 9.87 21.67 -11.73
CA SER A 150 10.41 22.82 -10.99
C SER A 150 9.56 23.14 -9.76
N GLY A 151 10.19 23.18 -8.58
CA GLY A 151 9.52 23.45 -7.31
C GLY A 151 8.95 22.20 -6.62
N LYS A 152 8.90 21.04 -7.27
CA LYS A 152 8.54 19.79 -6.65
C LYS A 152 9.69 19.27 -5.80
N SER A 153 9.36 18.96 -4.56
CA SER A 153 10.34 18.45 -3.60
C SER A 153 9.64 17.56 -2.57
N PHE A 154 10.42 16.72 -1.94
CA PHE A 154 9.97 15.92 -0.81
C PHE A 154 10.84 16.19 0.40
N SER A 155 10.22 16.35 1.57
CA SER A 155 10.92 16.45 2.84
C SER A 155 10.33 15.42 3.84
N SER A 156 11.22 14.64 4.45
CA SER A 156 10.90 13.73 5.55
C SER A 156 11.05 14.40 6.93
N LYS A 157 11.43 15.68 6.98
CA LYS A 157 11.65 16.38 8.24
C LYS A 157 10.45 16.27 9.18
N ASN A 158 10.71 15.81 10.40
CA ASN A 158 9.72 15.56 11.44
C ASN A 158 8.70 14.45 11.09
N LYS A 159 9.05 13.53 10.20
CA LYS A 159 8.24 12.34 9.87
C LYS A 159 9.10 11.10 10.08
N GLU A 160 8.52 10.08 10.65
CA GLU A 160 9.12 8.75 10.69
C GLU A 160 8.95 8.09 9.32
N ILE A 161 9.87 8.36 8.41
CA ILE A 161 9.88 7.80 7.07
C ILE A 161 11.17 7.02 6.90
N THR A 162 11.04 5.78 6.47
CA THR A 162 12.16 4.93 6.08
C THR A 162 12.13 4.79 4.56
N PHE A 163 13.24 5.10 3.89
CA PHE A 163 13.41 4.74 2.49
C PHE A 163 14.01 3.34 2.43
N THR A 164 13.54 2.58 1.47
CA THR A 164 14.11 1.26 1.17
C THR A 164 14.41 1.16 -0.31
N ASP A 165 15.46 0.44 -0.66
CA ASP A 165 15.75 0.08 -2.04
C ASP A 165 14.86 -1.08 -2.53
N GLU A 166 15.08 -1.54 -3.74
CA GLU A 166 14.37 -2.65 -4.37
C GLU A 166 14.58 -4.00 -3.67
N TYR A 167 15.60 -4.11 -2.83
CA TYR A 167 15.92 -5.31 -2.04
C TYR A 167 15.35 -5.24 -0.62
N GLY A 168 14.80 -4.07 -0.22
CA GLY A 168 14.26 -3.81 1.11
C GLY A 168 15.29 -3.32 2.12
N ASP A 169 16.51 -3.02 1.69
CA ASP A 169 17.55 -2.44 2.54
C ASP A 169 17.26 -0.95 2.78
N THR A 170 17.55 -0.48 3.99
CA THR A 170 17.33 0.93 4.35
C THR A 170 18.32 1.84 3.61
N VAL A 171 17.81 2.91 3.02
CA VAL A 171 18.57 3.94 2.30
C VAL A 171 18.36 5.28 3.00
N GLU A 172 19.43 6.00 3.25
CA GLU A 172 19.35 7.35 3.80
C GLU A 172 19.18 8.38 2.68
N ILE A 173 18.53 9.53 3.00
CA ILE A 173 18.29 10.59 1.98
C ILE A 173 19.60 11.09 1.37
N GLU A 174 20.69 11.11 2.15
CA GLU A 174 22.01 11.50 1.69
C GLU A 174 22.58 10.59 0.60
N GLU A 175 22.15 9.34 0.60
CA GLU A 175 22.61 8.33 -0.36
C GLU A 175 21.90 8.44 -1.71
N LEU A 176 20.76 9.17 -1.75
CA LEU A 176 20.03 9.40 -2.99
C LEU A 176 20.85 10.30 -3.94
N GLY A 177 21.22 9.72 -5.07
CA GLY A 177 21.97 10.35 -6.13
C GLY A 177 21.09 11.03 -7.19
N GLU A 178 21.74 11.76 -8.09
CA GLU A 178 21.07 12.32 -9.27
C GLU A 178 20.58 11.20 -10.18
N TYR A 179 19.32 11.30 -10.63
CA TYR A 179 18.56 10.33 -11.45
C TYR A 179 17.97 9.13 -10.69
N ASP A 180 18.18 9.00 -9.41
CA ASP A 180 17.46 7.98 -8.64
C ASP A 180 15.95 8.19 -8.73
N ILE A 181 15.20 7.11 -8.80
CA ILE A 181 13.74 7.17 -8.84
C ILE A 181 13.20 6.80 -7.46
N VAL A 182 12.46 7.73 -6.87
CA VAL A 182 11.84 7.55 -5.55
C VAL A 182 10.33 7.58 -5.70
N SER A 183 9.67 6.55 -5.21
CA SER A 183 8.20 6.47 -5.12
C SER A 183 7.75 6.66 -3.69
N VAL A 184 6.88 7.65 -3.47
CA VAL A 184 6.40 8.00 -2.14
C VAL A 184 4.90 7.76 -2.04
N LEU A 185 4.48 6.88 -1.14
CA LEU A 185 3.07 6.68 -0.81
C LEU A 185 2.66 7.71 0.25
N ARG A 186 1.76 8.63 -0.12
CA ARG A 186 1.25 9.66 0.80
C ARG A 186 -0.23 9.48 1.04
N PHE A 187 -0.63 9.65 2.29
CA PHE A 187 -2.04 9.74 2.68
C PHE A 187 -2.43 11.21 2.80
N ASN A 188 -2.74 11.84 1.67
CA ASN A 188 -3.02 13.28 1.61
C ASN A 188 -4.52 13.56 1.66
N GLY A 189 -5.00 14.17 2.76
CA GLY A 189 -6.33 14.81 2.81
C GLY A 189 -7.54 13.90 2.70
N ARG A 190 -7.38 12.58 2.89
CA ARG A 190 -8.48 11.64 2.92
C ARG A 190 -9.02 11.50 4.34
N GLN A 191 -10.32 11.21 4.45
CA GLN A 191 -10.92 10.90 5.74
C GLN A 191 -10.54 9.47 6.14
N ASP A 192 -10.00 9.33 7.35
CA ASP A 192 -9.86 8.04 8.01
C ASP A 192 -11.26 7.47 8.34
N TYR A 193 -11.37 6.15 8.44
CA TYR A 193 -12.56 5.50 8.97
C TYR A 193 -12.80 5.86 10.41
#